data_82be917e4f197d40d1fbaac7577d9aee
#
_entry.id   82be917e4f197d40d1fbaac7577d9aee
#
_cell.length_a   1.000
_cell.length_b   1.000
_cell.length_c   1.000
_cell.angle_alpha   90.00
_cell.angle_beta   90.00
_cell.angle_gamma   90.00
#
_symmetry.space_group_name_H-M   'P 1'
#
loop_
_entity.id
_entity.type
_entity.pdbx_description
1 polymer ?
#
loop_
_entity_poly.entity_id
_entity_poly.type
_entity_poly.pdbx_seq_one_letter_code
_entity_poly.pdbx_strand_id
1 'polypeptide(L)'
;HRPEPIVQMGLFMDRKGLPVTYSLFPGNTNDVLTMRPMMDKLVEELGCKSMIYVADKAMMCALNIAQITLDNNGYVISSYVRKATDAHKTFILDKKGYTLLNDGSYKYKSRLVPRQLKVEPDDGRIITVTVNERQIVFWSEKYQKKAKYERDRAIVKAVSKATSGFNSVVNNYGANRYIKKVIHDSDTGNAVEKPQFGFSLNQDLISTEEALDGYYMIRTNVV
;
A
#
# COMPACT_ATOMS: atom_id res chain seq x y z
N HIS A 1 1.09 -14.61 18.38
CA HIS A 1 0.74 -15.99 18.04
C HIS A 1 -0.62 -16.30 18.68
N ARG A 2 -1.62 -16.65 17.87
CA ARG A 2 -2.87 -17.22 18.35
C ARG A 2 -2.68 -18.73 18.38
N PRO A 3 -3.02 -19.41 19.49
CA PRO A 3 -2.80 -20.85 19.63
C PRO A 3 -3.77 -21.71 18.81
N GLU A 4 -4.85 -21.12 18.30
CA GLU A 4 -5.90 -21.83 17.56
C GLU A 4 -5.68 -21.73 16.04
N PRO A 5 -6.04 -22.78 15.27
CA PRO A 5 -6.01 -22.73 13.81
C PRO A 5 -6.92 -21.60 13.31
N ILE A 6 -6.39 -20.77 12.41
CA ILE A 6 -7.15 -19.69 11.76
C ILE A 6 -7.56 -20.18 10.39
N VAL A 7 -8.82 -19.98 10.04
CA VAL A 7 -9.34 -20.16 8.68
C VAL A 7 -9.56 -18.80 8.06
N GLN A 8 -9.08 -18.62 6.83
CA GLN A 8 -9.31 -17.44 6.04
C GLN A 8 -10.47 -17.71 5.08
N MET A 9 -11.41 -16.77 5.01
CA MET A 9 -12.55 -16.87 4.10
C MET A 9 -12.47 -15.78 3.04
N GLY A 10 -12.48 -16.18 1.77
CA GLY A 10 -12.74 -15.30 0.65
C GLY A 10 -14.24 -15.27 0.35
N LEU A 11 -14.82 -14.08 0.20
CA LEU A 11 -16.24 -13.88 -0.04
C LEU A 11 -16.43 -12.98 -1.26
N PHE A 12 -17.21 -13.43 -2.24
CA PHE A 12 -17.70 -12.59 -3.31
C PHE A 12 -19.13 -12.14 -3.07
N MET A 13 -19.38 -10.88 -3.36
CA MET A 13 -20.69 -10.25 -3.21
C MET A 13 -21.13 -9.63 -4.53
N ASP A 14 -22.43 -9.57 -4.75
CA ASP A 14 -23.03 -8.83 -5.86
C ASP A 14 -23.04 -7.29 -5.60
N ARG A 15 -23.58 -6.54 -6.56
CA ARG A 15 -23.70 -5.06 -6.45
C ARG A 15 -24.58 -4.60 -5.28
N LYS A 16 -25.44 -5.48 -4.76
CA LYS A 16 -26.34 -5.20 -3.64
C LYS A 16 -25.72 -5.60 -2.30
N GLY A 17 -24.50 -6.16 -2.31
CA GLY A 17 -23.84 -6.66 -1.11
C GLY A 17 -24.30 -8.04 -0.67
N LEU A 18 -25.00 -8.78 -1.54
CA LEU A 18 -25.42 -10.16 -1.25
C LEU A 18 -24.28 -11.13 -1.55
N PRO A 19 -23.99 -12.09 -0.65
CA PRO A 19 -23.02 -13.14 -0.90
C PRO A 19 -23.39 -13.97 -2.11
N VAL A 20 -22.45 -14.15 -3.04
CA VAL A 20 -22.63 -14.93 -4.26
C VAL A 20 -21.96 -16.30 -4.12
N THR A 21 -20.71 -16.30 -3.70
CA THR A 21 -19.95 -17.52 -3.42
C THR A 21 -18.84 -17.22 -2.40
N TYR A 22 -18.30 -18.28 -1.80
CA TYR A 22 -17.19 -18.19 -0.86
C TYR A 22 -16.19 -19.33 -1.06
N SER A 23 -14.98 -19.13 -0.54
CA SER A 23 -13.97 -20.19 -0.43
C SER A 23 -13.26 -20.07 0.92
N LEU A 24 -12.86 -21.22 1.44
CA LEU A 24 -12.11 -21.31 2.69
C LEU A 24 -10.66 -21.69 2.38
N PHE A 25 -9.73 -21.01 3.05
CA PHE A 25 -8.30 -21.22 2.91
C PHE A 25 -7.66 -21.43 4.28
N PRO A 26 -6.54 -22.16 4.36
CA PRO A 26 -5.73 -22.19 5.58
C PRO A 26 -5.33 -20.77 5.99
N GLY A 27 -5.36 -20.46 7.27
CA GLY A 27 -5.12 -19.10 7.76
C GLY A 27 -3.71 -18.57 7.58
N ASN A 28 -2.76 -19.40 7.15
CA ASN A 28 -1.42 -19.03 6.73
C ASN A 28 -1.29 -18.81 5.22
N THR A 29 -2.37 -18.93 4.46
CA THR A 29 -2.37 -18.68 3.01
C THR A 29 -2.15 -17.18 2.76
N ASN A 30 -1.25 -16.83 1.85
CA ASN A 30 -1.06 -15.44 1.45
C ASN A 30 -2.28 -14.95 0.67
N ASP A 31 -2.84 -13.78 1.00
CA ASP A 31 -4.01 -13.18 0.36
C ASP A 31 -3.89 -13.13 -1.17
N VAL A 32 -2.69 -12.88 -1.69
CA VAL A 32 -2.42 -12.86 -3.14
C VAL A 32 -2.77 -14.20 -3.80
N LEU A 33 -2.51 -15.32 -3.11
CA LEU A 33 -2.73 -16.67 -3.65
C LEU A 33 -4.20 -17.11 -3.56
N THR A 34 -5.02 -16.43 -2.78
CA THR A 34 -6.45 -16.77 -2.65
C THR A 34 -7.28 -16.21 -3.81
N MET A 35 -6.79 -15.17 -4.50
CA MET A 35 -7.53 -14.47 -5.54
C MET A 35 -7.84 -15.38 -6.74
N ARG A 36 -6.83 -16.06 -7.26
CA ARG A 36 -6.94 -16.87 -8.48
C ARG A 36 -7.93 -18.03 -8.34
N PRO A 37 -7.84 -18.91 -7.33
CA PRO A 37 -8.83 -19.97 -7.13
C PRO A 37 -10.26 -19.46 -6.99
N MET A 38 -10.44 -18.28 -6.43
CA MET A 38 -11.76 -17.67 -6.33
C MET A 38 -12.27 -17.13 -7.67
N MET A 39 -11.38 -16.60 -8.53
CA MET A 39 -11.73 -16.17 -9.89
C MET A 39 -12.18 -17.36 -10.74
N ASP A 40 -11.42 -18.45 -10.69
CA ASP A 40 -11.72 -19.69 -11.41
C ASP A 40 -13.08 -20.25 -10.98
N LYS A 41 -13.35 -20.28 -9.69
CA LYS A 41 -14.63 -20.70 -9.13
C LYS A 41 -15.82 -19.88 -9.64
N LEU A 42 -15.68 -18.54 -9.77
CA LEU A 42 -16.74 -17.69 -10.32
C LEU A 42 -17.06 -18.02 -11.77
N VAL A 43 -16.04 -18.34 -12.57
CA VAL A 43 -16.20 -18.73 -13.96
C VAL A 43 -16.85 -20.11 -14.06
N GLU A 44 -16.35 -21.08 -13.30
CA GLU A 44 -16.80 -22.48 -13.36
C GLU A 44 -18.20 -22.68 -12.79
N GLU A 45 -18.49 -22.12 -11.62
CA GLU A 45 -19.77 -22.34 -10.92
C GLU A 45 -20.90 -21.42 -11.42
N LEU A 46 -20.56 -20.18 -11.79
CA LEU A 46 -21.55 -19.14 -12.10
C LEU A 46 -21.55 -18.72 -13.57
N GLY A 47 -20.62 -19.23 -14.38
CA GLY A 47 -20.51 -18.89 -15.80
C GLY A 47 -20.26 -17.41 -16.06
N CYS A 48 -19.66 -16.70 -15.11
CA CYS A 48 -19.39 -15.26 -15.22
C CYS A 48 -18.37 -14.99 -16.34
N LYS A 49 -18.78 -14.23 -17.37
CA LYS A 49 -17.94 -13.94 -18.54
C LYS A 49 -17.28 -12.56 -18.51
N SER A 50 -17.77 -11.65 -17.68
CA SER A 50 -17.24 -10.29 -17.57
C SER A 50 -17.44 -9.80 -16.15
N MET A 51 -16.33 -9.49 -15.49
CA MET A 51 -16.32 -9.12 -14.08
C MET A 51 -15.43 -7.89 -13.86
N ILE A 52 -15.74 -7.15 -12.81
CA ILE A 52 -14.86 -6.08 -12.30
C ILE A 52 -14.47 -6.46 -10.89
N TYR A 53 -13.20 -6.76 -10.69
CA TYR A 53 -12.65 -7.10 -9.39
C TYR A 53 -12.31 -5.84 -8.60
N VAL A 54 -12.95 -5.67 -7.45
CA VAL A 54 -12.65 -4.60 -6.51
C VAL A 54 -11.91 -5.21 -5.32
N ALA A 55 -10.64 -4.86 -5.16
CA ALA A 55 -9.81 -5.48 -4.14
C ALA A 55 -8.84 -4.49 -3.49
N ASP A 56 -8.36 -4.82 -2.29
CA ASP A 56 -7.28 -4.08 -1.67
C ASP A 56 -5.94 -4.37 -2.38
N LYS A 57 -5.03 -3.44 -2.25
CA LYS A 57 -3.66 -3.48 -2.80
C LYS A 57 -2.89 -4.75 -2.40
N ALA A 58 -3.20 -5.33 -1.23
CA ALA A 58 -2.55 -6.54 -0.74
C ALA A 58 -2.82 -7.76 -1.62
N MET A 59 -3.98 -7.83 -2.27
CA MET A 59 -4.39 -8.96 -3.11
C MET A 59 -3.93 -8.87 -4.57
N MET A 60 -3.44 -7.70 -5.00
CA MET A 60 -3.23 -7.41 -6.42
C MET A 60 -1.74 -7.36 -6.78
N CYS A 61 -1.14 -8.52 -6.99
CA CYS A 61 0.18 -8.65 -7.60
C CYS A 61 0.14 -8.48 -9.13
N ALA A 62 1.31 -8.40 -9.75
CA ALA A 62 1.40 -8.28 -11.21
C ALA A 62 0.75 -9.45 -11.95
N LEU A 63 0.87 -10.66 -11.43
CA LEU A 63 0.30 -11.87 -12.01
C LEU A 63 -1.23 -11.84 -11.99
N ASN A 64 -1.86 -11.47 -10.85
CA ASN A 64 -3.31 -11.35 -10.75
C ASN A 64 -3.86 -10.28 -11.71
N ILE A 65 -3.19 -9.12 -11.81
CA ILE A 65 -3.59 -8.06 -12.76
C ILE A 65 -3.45 -8.53 -14.21
N ALA A 66 -2.37 -9.23 -14.54
CA ALA A 66 -2.16 -9.78 -15.88
C ALA A 66 -3.26 -10.78 -16.24
N GLN A 67 -3.58 -11.70 -15.34
CA GLN A 67 -4.64 -12.69 -15.56
C GLN A 67 -6.01 -12.03 -15.78
N ILE A 68 -6.40 -11.10 -14.89
CA ILE A 68 -7.65 -10.33 -15.04
C ILE A 68 -7.72 -9.66 -16.42
N THR A 69 -6.59 -9.10 -16.88
CA THR A 69 -6.53 -8.40 -18.15
C THR A 69 -6.63 -9.37 -19.34
N LEU A 70 -5.94 -10.51 -19.28
CA LEU A 70 -5.99 -11.55 -20.32
C LEU A 70 -7.38 -12.17 -20.46
N ASP A 71 -8.11 -12.29 -19.35
CA ASP A 71 -9.48 -12.79 -19.31
C ASP A 71 -10.52 -11.72 -19.71
N ASN A 72 -10.08 -10.56 -20.21
CA ASN A 72 -10.93 -9.42 -20.56
C ASN A 72 -11.82 -8.93 -19.42
N ASN A 73 -11.34 -9.06 -18.19
CA ASN A 73 -11.99 -8.57 -16.98
C ASN A 73 -11.45 -7.20 -16.56
N GLY A 74 -12.24 -6.51 -15.75
CA GLY A 74 -11.88 -5.24 -15.14
C GLY A 74 -11.35 -5.37 -13.72
N TYR A 75 -10.58 -4.37 -13.27
CA TYR A 75 -10.21 -4.25 -11.86
C TYR A 75 -10.28 -2.80 -11.38
N VAL A 76 -10.54 -2.65 -10.10
CA VAL A 76 -10.40 -1.40 -9.34
C VAL A 76 -9.65 -1.72 -8.07
N ILE A 77 -8.44 -1.18 -7.90
CA ILE A 77 -7.58 -1.48 -6.78
C ILE A 77 -7.06 -0.22 -6.11
N SER A 78 -6.91 -0.25 -4.79
CA SER A 78 -6.17 0.77 -4.08
C SER A 78 -4.66 0.64 -4.36
N SER A 79 -3.93 1.74 -4.25
CA SER A 79 -2.48 1.75 -4.48
C SER A 79 -1.74 2.45 -3.34
N TYR A 80 -0.52 1.98 -3.07
CA TYR A 80 0.35 2.63 -2.10
C TYR A 80 0.81 4.00 -2.61
N VAL A 81 0.56 5.05 -1.85
CA VAL A 81 1.06 6.40 -2.14
C VAL A 81 2.46 6.59 -1.54
N ARG A 82 2.66 6.26 -0.27
CA ARG A 82 3.95 6.44 0.41
C ARG A 82 5.06 5.52 -0.12
N LYS A 83 4.70 4.31 -0.56
CA LYS A 83 5.63 3.34 -1.19
C LYS A 83 5.62 3.39 -2.72
N ALA A 84 4.99 4.40 -3.30
CA ALA A 84 4.95 4.57 -4.74
C ALA A 84 6.33 4.92 -5.32
N THR A 85 6.51 4.64 -6.61
CA THR A 85 7.71 5.06 -7.35
C THR A 85 7.81 6.59 -7.41
N ASP A 86 8.99 7.12 -7.67
CA ASP A 86 9.19 8.57 -7.76
C ASP A 86 8.36 9.20 -8.87
N ALA A 87 8.19 8.52 -10.00
CA ALA A 87 7.30 8.95 -11.08
C ALA A 87 5.83 9.09 -10.64
N HIS A 88 5.35 8.21 -9.76
CA HIS A 88 4.02 8.32 -9.18
C HIS A 88 3.96 9.46 -8.15
N LYS A 89 4.96 9.58 -7.27
CA LYS A 89 5.02 10.67 -6.29
C LYS A 89 5.07 12.04 -6.96
N THR A 90 5.87 12.18 -8.00
CA THR A 90 5.93 13.41 -8.81
C THR A 90 4.55 13.74 -9.39
N PHE A 91 3.87 12.75 -9.98
CA PHE A 91 2.51 12.94 -10.47
C PHE A 91 1.55 13.34 -9.35
N ILE A 92 1.59 12.69 -8.19
CA ILE A 92 0.72 12.98 -7.06
C ILE A 92 0.94 14.41 -6.55
N LEU A 93 2.18 14.83 -6.39
CA LEU A 93 2.54 16.11 -5.78
C LEU A 93 2.48 17.29 -6.76
N ASP A 94 2.49 17.06 -8.06
CA ASP A 94 2.27 18.12 -9.03
C ASP A 94 0.87 18.72 -8.83
N LYS A 95 0.82 20.00 -8.55
CA LYS A 95 -0.43 20.76 -8.28
C LYS A 95 -1.32 20.90 -9.50
N LYS A 96 -0.78 20.71 -10.70
CA LYS A 96 -1.54 20.87 -11.96
C LYS A 96 -2.52 19.73 -12.18
N GLY A 97 -3.65 20.04 -12.80
CA GLY A 97 -4.65 19.07 -13.23
C GLY A 97 -5.59 18.56 -12.14
N TYR A 98 -5.53 19.09 -10.92
CA TYR A 98 -6.51 18.76 -9.88
C TYR A 98 -7.82 19.49 -10.09
N THR A 99 -8.91 18.73 -10.04
CA THR A 99 -10.28 19.26 -9.91
C THR A 99 -10.62 19.35 -8.42
N LEU A 100 -11.04 20.53 -7.97
CA LEU A 100 -11.43 20.78 -6.60
C LEU A 100 -12.94 20.47 -6.43
N LEU A 101 -13.28 19.85 -5.32
CA LEU A 101 -14.66 19.56 -4.90
C LEU A 101 -14.86 20.02 -3.45
N ASN A 102 -16.11 20.28 -3.09
CA ASN A 102 -16.50 20.60 -1.71
C ASN A 102 -15.64 21.73 -1.10
N ASP A 103 -15.64 22.91 -1.73
CA ASP A 103 -14.90 24.10 -1.28
C ASP A 103 -13.37 23.88 -1.10
N GLY A 104 -12.83 22.91 -1.84
CA GLY A 104 -11.40 22.58 -1.80
C GLY A 104 -11.00 21.58 -0.71
N SER A 105 -11.95 21.11 0.12
CA SER A 105 -11.67 20.05 1.12
C SER A 105 -11.40 18.68 0.49
N TYR A 106 -11.67 18.56 -0.81
CA TYR A 106 -11.46 17.36 -1.61
C TYR A 106 -10.96 17.73 -3.00
N LYS A 107 -10.01 16.98 -3.54
CA LYS A 107 -9.54 17.15 -4.92
C LYS A 107 -9.14 15.81 -5.52
N TYR A 108 -9.24 15.73 -6.84
CA TYR A 108 -8.79 14.55 -7.58
C TYR A 108 -8.19 14.93 -8.93
N LYS A 109 -7.38 14.05 -9.46
CA LYS A 109 -6.93 14.05 -10.86
C LYS A 109 -6.70 12.64 -11.35
N SER A 110 -6.68 12.46 -12.67
CA SER A 110 -6.39 11.16 -13.26
C SER A 110 -5.48 11.27 -14.47
N ARG A 111 -4.82 10.17 -14.78
CA ARG A 111 -4.11 9.97 -16.03
C ARG A 111 -4.28 8.55 -16.54
N LEU A 112 -4.16 8.36 -17.84
CA LEU A 112 -4.11 7.03 -18.47
C LEU A 112 -2.65 6.74 -18.80
N VAL A 113 -2.16 5.58 -18.37
CA VAL A 113 -0.75 5.19 -18.55
C VAL A 113 -0.69 3.75 -19.02
N PRO A 114 0.00 3.45 -20.14
CA PRO A 114 0.28 2.07 -20.50
C PRO A 114 1.27 1.49 -19.48
N ARG A 115 0.94 0.33 -18.96
CA ARG A 115 1.78 -0.40 -18.01
C ARG A 115 2.12 -1.76 -18.56
N GLN A 116 3.39 -2.09 -18.61
CA GLN A 116 3.86 -3.40 -18.97
C GLN A 116 4.08 -4.25 -17.70
N LEU A 117 3.44 -5.40 -17.67
CA LEU A 117 3.58 -6.40 -16.62
C LEU A 117 4.36 -7.58 -17.17
N LYS A 118 5.58 -7.79 -16.66
CA LYS A 118 6.32 -9.02 -16.92
C LYS A 118 5.94 -10.03 -15.83
N VAL A 119 5.35 -11.12 -16.23
CA VAL A 119 4.86 -12.16 -15.32
C VAL A 119 5.27 -13.53 -15.83
N GLU A 120 5.44 -14.45 -14.91
CA GLU A 120 5.74 -15.86 -15.17
C GLU A 120 4.53 -16.66 -14.68
N PRO A 121 3.60 -17.06 -15.58
CA PRO A 121 2.55 -18.01 -15.27
C PRO A 121 3.12 -19.39 -14.91
N ASP A 122 2.22 -20.30 -14.49
CA ASP A 122 2.60 -21.64 -14.01
C ASP A 122 3.31 -22.52 -15.07
N ASP A 123 3.28 -22.11 -16.34
CA ASP A 123 3.97 -22.80 -17.45
C ASP A 123 5.48 -22.43 -17.55
N GLY A 124 5.97 -21.59 -16.66
CA GLY A 124 7.38 -21.16 -16.59
C GLY A 124 7.83 -20.22 -17.71
N ARG A 125 6.91 -19.71 -18.54
CA ARG A 125 7.23 -18.76 -19.61
C ARG A 125 7.01 -17.33 -19.14
N ILE A 126 8.01 -16.48 -19.35
CA ILE A 126 7.84 -15.04 -19.07
C ILE A 126 7.03 -14.41 -20.20
N ILE A 127 5.88 -13.87 -19.88
CA ILE A 127 5.05 -13.08 -20.80
C ILE A 127 5.01 -11.61 -20.40
N THR A 128 4.77 -10.74 -21.37
CA THR A 128 4.57 -9.31 -21.12
C THR A 128 3.12 -8.95 -21.48
N VAL A 129 2.36 -8.52 -20.50
CA VAL A 129 0.99 -8.05 -20.66
C VAL A 129 0.95 -6.54 -20.58
N THR A 130 0.43 -5.88 -21.60
CA THR A 130 0.24 -4.42 -21.59
C THR A 130 -1.16 -4.08 -21.10
N VAL A 131 -1.25 -3.25 -20.09
CA VAL A 131 -2.51 -2.78 -19.49
C VAL A 131 -2.60 -1.27 -19.64
N ASN A 132 -3.67 -0.77 -20.24
CA ASN A 132 -3.99 0.65 -20.21
C ASN A 132 -4.63 0.97 -18.86
N GLU A 133 -3.81 1.48 -17.93
CA GLU A 133 -4.19 1.70 -16.55
C GLU A 133 -4.56 3.17 -16.31
N ARG A 134 -5.78 3.42 -15.87
CA ARG A 134 -6.19 4.72 -15.34
C ARG A 134 -5.75 4.81 -13.88
N GLN A 135 -4.94 5.80 -13.59
CA GLN A 135 -4.47 6.14 -12.25
C GLN A 135 -5.23 7.36 -11.76
N ILE A 136 -5.99 7.21 -10.68
CA ILE A 136 -6.82 8.26 -10.11
C ILE A 136 -6.27 8.59 -8.73
N VAL A 137 -5.80 9.82 -8.57
CA VAL A 137 -5.29 10.34 -7.30
C VAL A 137 -6.35 11.20 -6.66
N PHE A 138 -6.59 10.98 -5.39
CA PHE A 138 -7.48 11.75 -4.55
C PHE A 138 -6.70 12.36 -3.39
N TRP A 139 -7.17 13.50 -2.93
CA TRP A 139 -6.73 14.10 -1.68
C TRP A 139 -7.95 14.57 -0.89
N SER A 140 -7.89 14.43 0.42
CA SER A 140 -8.93 14.87 1.33
C SER A 140 -8.32 15.53 2.56
N GLU A 141 -8.83 16.70 2.92
CA GLU A 141 -8.43 17.41 4.13
C GLU A 141 -8.64 16.56 5.39
N LYS A 142 -9.76 15.84 5.45
CA LYS A 142 -10.05 14.92 6.57
C LYS A 142 -8.97 13.86 6.74
N TYR A 143 -8.55 13.22 5.64
CA TYR A 143 -7.50 12.21 5.68
C TYR A 143 -6.12 12.82 5.95
N GLN A 144 -5.86 14.03 5.49
CA GLN A 144 -4.64 14.77 5.82
C GLN A 144 -4.54 15.01 7.34
N LYS A 145 -5.59 15.54 7.96
CA LYS A 145 -5.66 15.76 9.41
C LYS A 145 -5.48 14.46 10.19
N LYS A 146 -6.12 13.38 9.74
CA LYS A 146 -5.96 12.05 10.34
C LYS A 146 -4.53 11.54 10.24
N ALA A 147 -3.93 11.60 9.06
CA ALA A 147 -2.57 11.11 8.83
C ALA A 147 -1.54 11.89 9.68
N LYS A 148 -1.67 13.22 9.75
CA LYS A 148 -0.86 14.07 10.62
C LYS A 148 -1.02 13.66 12.08
N TYR A 149 -2.22 13.52 12.59
CA TYR A 149 -2.47 13.12 13.97
C TYR A 149 -1.86 11.76 14.32
N GLU A 150 -2.03 10.77 13.43
CA GLU A 150 -1.45 9.42 13.62
C GLU A 150 0.08 9.46 13.61
N ARG A 151 0.70 10.26 12.73
CA ARG A 151 2.14 10.46 12.67
C ARG A 151 2.66 11.14 13.94
N ASP A 152 2.02 12.23 14.37
CA ASP A 152 2.44 12.98 15.59
C ASP A 152 2.40 12.05 16.83
N ARG A 153 1.36 11.24 16.99
CA ARG A 153 1.28 10.22 18.04
C ARG A 153 2.38 9.16 17.94
N ALA A 154 2.69 8.71 16.72
CA ALA A 154 3.76 7.74 16.52
C ALA A 154 5.14 8.34 16.86
N ILE A 155 5.38 9.60 16.52
CA ILE A 155 6.61 10.33 16.88
C ILE A 155 6.75 10.44 18.39
N VAL A 156 5.70 10.89 19.10
CA VAL A 156 5.71 10.97 20.58
C VAL A 156 6.02 9.61 21.20
N LYS A 157 5.39 8.54 20.72
CA LYS A 157 5.65 7.17 21.18
C LYS A 157 7.11 6.74 20.93
N ALA A 158 7.67 7.11 19.80
CA ALA A 158 9.04 6.78 19.43
C ALA A 158 10.05 7.51 20.33
N VAL A 159 9.84 8.81 20.53
CA VAL A 159 10.67 9.64 21.43
C VAL A 159 10.61 9.10 22.87
N SER A 160 9.42 8.84 23.41
CA SER A 160 9.27 8.28 24.75
C SER A 160 10.02 6.95 24.93
N LYS A 161 10.00 6.07 23.94
CA LYS A 161 10.77 4.82 23.97
C LYS A 161 12.28 5.07 23.93
N ALA A 162 12.74 6.01 23.12
CA ALA A 162 14.16 6.33 23.01
C ALA A 162 14.71 6.92 24.31
N THR A 163 13.94 7.76 25.00
CA THR A 163 14.34 8.41 26.26
C THR A 163 14.27 7.46 27.45
N SER A 164 13.45 6.42 27.43
CA SER A 164 13.31 5.45 28.53
C SER A 164 14.42 4.38 28.59
N GLY A 165 15.50 4.53 27.83
CA GLY A 165 16.68 3.66 27.91
C GLY A 165 16.55 2.33 27.18
N PHE A 166 15.52 2.11 26.38
CA PHE A 166 15.40 0.95 25.50
C PHE A 166 16.36 1.09 24.30
N ASN A 167 17.64 0.81 24.55
CA ASN A 167 18.72 0.87 23.54
C ASN A 167 18.58 -0.11 22.37
N SER A 168 17.57 -0.97 22.35
CA SER A 168 17.56 -2.12 21.45
C SER A 168 16.79 -1.93 20.16
N VAL A 169 16.07 -0.83 19.93
CA VAL A 169 15.13 -0.82 18.81
C VAL A 169 15.10 0.46 18.01
N VAL A 170 16.23 0.83 17.42
CA VAL A 170 16.18 1.66 16.22
C VAL A 170 16.00 0.72 15.03
N ASN A 171 14.77 0.53 14.63
CA ASN A 171 14.44 -0.22 13.42
C ASN A 171 13.52 0.63 12.53
N ASN A 172 13.46 0.28 11.25
CA ASN A 172 12.65 1.01 10.27
C ASN A 172 11.15 0.66 10.32
N TYR A 173 10.67 0.01 11.41
CA TYR A 173 9.29 -0.44 11.53
C TYR A 173 8.49 0.36 12.56
N GLY A 174 7.20 0.53 12.28
CA GLY A 174 6.28 1.20 13.18
C GLY A 174 6.69 2.61 13.53
N ALA A 175 6.56 3.00 14.79
CA ALA A 175 6.90 4.32 15.30
C ALA A 175 8.42 4.59 15.28
N ASN A 176 9.23 3.55 15.43
CA ASN A 176 10.70 3.69 15.56
C ASN A 176 11.37 4.25 14.29
N ARG A 177 10.72 4.14 13.11
CA ARG A 177 11.22 4.70 11.84
C ARG A 177 11.44 6.23 11.88
N TYR A 178 10.78 6.93 12.80
CA TYR A 178 10.90 8.38 12.94
C TYR A 178 12.13 8.81 13.76
N ILE A 179 12.93 7.88 14.26
CA ILE A 179 14.13 8.14 15.04
C ILE A 179 15.35 7.60 14.31
N LYS A 180 16.39 8.44 14.23
CA LYS A 180 17.74 8.05 13.80
C LYS A 180 18.62 7.94 15.03
N LYS A 181 19.44 6.89 15.10
CA LYS A 181 20.53 6.78 16.08
C LYS A 181 21.66 7.69 15.63
N VAL A 182 22.09 8.57 16.52
CA VAL A 182 23.26 9.43 16.30
C VAL A 182 24.38 8.88 17.17
N ILE A 183 25.50 8.56 16.55
CA ILE A 183 26.75 8.21 17.24
C ILE A 183 27.45 9.56 17.45
N HIS A 184 27.61 9.98 18.71
CA HIS A 184 28.46 11.12 19.00
C HIS A 184 29.90 10.62 19.03
N ASP A 185 30.66 10.94 17.98
CA ASP A 185 32.12 10.90 18.05
C ASP A 185 32.55 11.99 19.01
N SER A 186 33.24 11.60 20.08
CA SER A 186 33.94 12.58 20.88
C SER A 186 35.21 12.98 20.14
N ASP A 187 35.35 14.25 19.79
CA ASP A 187 36.48 14.87 19.10
C ASP A 187 37.81 14.80 19.92
N THR A 188 37.89 13.93 20.88
CA THR A 188 39.10 13.70 21.66
C THR A 188 39.55 12.26 21.45
N GLY A 189 40.62 12.06 20.67
CA GLY A 189 41.24 10.80 20.29
C GLY A 189 41.61 9.79 21.39
N ASN A 190 40.85 9.73 22.48
CA ASN A 190 40.93 8.70 23.52
C ASN A 190 39.83 7.67 23.29
N ALA A 191 40.20 6.41 23.29
CA ALA A 191 39.29 5.28 23.20
C ALA A 191 38.20 5.41 24.30
N VAL A 192 36.96 5.74 23.89
CA VAL A 192 35.83 5.80 24.81
C VAL A 192 35.35 4.37 25.02
N GLU A 193 35.48 3.87 26.23
CA GLU A 193 35.01 2.53 26.63
C GLU A 193 33.49 2.31 26.44
N LYS A 194 32.71 3.38 26.26
CA LYS A 194 31.28 3.30 25.96
C LYS A 194 30.85 4.43 25.01
N PRO A 195 30.55 4.17 23.75
CA PRO A 195 30.01 5.19 22.85
C PRO A 195 28.68 5.72 23.41
N GLN A 196 28.58 7.04 23.60
CA GLN A 196 27.33 7.69 23.99
C GLN A 196 26.43 7.74 22.73
N PHE A 197 25.29 7.10 22.80
CA PHE A 197 24.30 7.10 21.72
C PHE A 197 23.27 8.18 21.98
N GLY A 198 23.13 9.11 21.05
CA GLY A 198 22.03 10.04 20.99
C GLY A 198 20.95 9.60 20.01
N PHE A 199 19.81 10.24 20.07
CA PHE A 199 18.71 10.03 19.12
C PHE A 199 18.31 11.37 18.53
N SER A 200 18.04 11.38 17.21
CA SER A 200 17.45 12.53 16.53
C SER A 200 16.22 12.09 15.75
N LEU A 201 15.33 13.04 15.47
CA LEU A 201 14.19 12.78 14.60
C LEU A 201 14.65 12.60 13.15
N ASN A 202 14.06 11.65 12.47
CA ASN A 202 14.25 11.45 11.05
C ASN A 202 13.42 12.47 10.25
N GLN A 203 13.90 13.71 10.21
CA GLN A 203 13.16 14.84 9.63
C GLN A 203 12.89 14.66 8.14
N ASP A 204 13.80 14.02 7.41
CA ASP A 204 13.64 13.73 5.98
C ASP A 204 12.43 12.82 5.72
N LEU A 205 12.30 11.76 6.55
CA LEU A 205 11.16 10.85 6.47
C LEU A 205 9.86 11.54 6.85
N ILE A 206 9.89 12.34 7.92
CA ILE A 206 8.73 13.09 8.40
C ILE A 206 8.22 14.02 7.30
N SER A 207 9.10 14.83 6.71
CA SER A 207 8.75 15.77 5.63
C SER A 207 8.23 15.05 4.39
N THR A 208 8.85 13.93 4.02
CA THR A 208 8.41 13.12 2.87
C THR A 208 7.01 12.53 3.09
N GLU A 209 6.73 12.01 4.29
CA GLU A 209 5.40 11.48 4.60
C GLU A 209 4.35 12.60 4.73
N GLU A 210 4.72 13.76 5.27
CA GLU A 210 3.85 14.92 5.40
C GLU A 210 3.39 15.46 4.05
N ALA A 211 4.27 15.52 3.08
CA ALA A 211 3.93 15.93 1.71
C ALA A 211 2.87 15.04 1.07
N LEU A 212 2.77 13.78 1.51
CA LEU A 212 1.82 12.79 0.97
C LEU A 212 0.58 12.59 1.86
N ASP A 213 0.43 13.36 2.93
CA ASP A 213 -0.73 13.26 3.82
C ASP A 213 -2.02 13.63 3.08
N GLY A 214 -3.04 12.83 3.30
CA GLY A 214 -4.35 13.03 2.70
C GLY A 214 -4.48 12.47 1.28
N TYR A 215 -3.37 12.07 0.65
CA TYR A 215 -3.40 11.47 -0.68
C TYR A 215 -3.64 9.97 -0.63
N TYR A 216 -4.44 9.49 -1.58
CA TYR A 216 -4.62 8.08 -1.89
C TYR A 216 -4.83 7.90 -3.38
N MET A 217 -4.59 6.72 -3.89
CA MET A 217 -4.64 6.42 -5.31
C MET A 217 -5.39 5.13 -5.57
N ILE A 218 -6.21 5.16 -6.61
CA ILE A 218 -6.87 4.00 -7.19
C ILE A 218 -6.30 3.77 -8.59
N ARG A 219 -6.19 2.51 -8.97
CA ARG A 219 -5.80 2.08 -10.31
C ARG A 219 -6.86 1.17 -10.88
N THR A 220 -7.15 1.32 -12.17
CA THR A 220 -8.16 0.53 -12.86
C THR A 220 -7.84 0.43 -14.36
N ASN A 221 -8.23 -0.68 -14.99
CA ASN A 221 -8.25 -0.81 -16.46
C ASN A 221 -9.67 -0.56 -17.02
N VAL A 222 -10.65 -0.28 -16.16
CA VAL A 222 -11.99 0.12 -16.59
C VAL A 222 -11.96 1.60 -16.98
N VAL A 223 -12.23 1.90 -18.25
CA VAL A 223 -12.15 3.25 -18.84
C VAL A 223 -13.54 3.75 -19.18
#